data_a97b9705d4694026d99d2524fe84c089
#
_entry.id   a97b9705d4694026d99d2524fe84c089
#
_cell.length_a   1.000
_cell.length_b   1.000
_cell.length_c   1.000
_cell.angle_alpha   90.00
_cell.angle_beta   90.00
_cell.angle_gamma   90.00
#
_symmetry.space_group_name_H-M   'P 1'
#
loop_
_entity.id
_entity.type
_entity.pdbx_description
1 polymer ?
#
loop_
_entity_poly.entity_id
_entity_poly.type
_entity_poly.pdbx_seq_one_letter_code
_entity_poly.pdbx_strand_id
1 'polypeptide(L)'
;CGRGDNGGDGFVVARTLKQRGVETEVFVIGTISDIEGDARRNLEILGQIGMPVVEIADDQSWELHYSAISGFDIIVDAILGTGVKVPLVGLLQTLAADINGLAIPVVSVDLPTGLSADSHDVAGEAIEAALTVTMGAPKLPLVLPPAEIHGGDVIVADIGIPSEVISGLSGPQIALITREGVRGLI
;
A
#
# COMPACT_ATOMS: atom_id res chain seq x y z
N CYS A 1 -2.93 -4.20 -6.77
CA CYS A 1 -2.70 -2.79 -7.15
C CYS A 1 -4.03 -2.09 -7.38
N GLY A 2 -4.14 -0.84 -6.95
CA GLY A 2 -5.28 0.01 -7.28
C GLY A 2 -5.13 0.73 -8.63
N ARG A 3 -6.06 1.66 -8.90
CA ARG A 3 -6.10 2.42 -10.17
C ARG A 3 -5.38 3.78 -10.08
N GLY A 4 -5.08 4.26 -8.88
CA GLY A 4 -4.40 5.54 -8.64
C GLY A 4 -2.88 5.41 -8.50
N ASP A 5 -2.27 6.46 -7.96
CA ASP A 5 -0.81 6.58 -7.82
C ASP A 5 -0.19 5.44 -7.01
N ASN A 6 -0.83 5.02 -5.91
CA ASN A 6 -0.36 3.86 -5.13
C ASN A 6 -0.32 2.57 -5.95
N GLY A 7 -1.32 2.34 -6.83
CA GLY A 7 -1.28 1.25 -7.79
C GLY A 7 -0.13 1.39 -8.79
N GLY A 8 0.15 2.61 -9.21
CA GLY A 8 1.32 2.95 -10.04
C GLY A 8 2.63 2.54 -9.39
N ASP A 9 2.79 2.82 -8.09
CA ASP A 9 3.95 2.39 -7.30
C ASP A 9 4.03 0.86 -7.22
N GLY A 10 2.87 0.19 -7.04
CA GLY A 10 2.77 -1.26 -7.09
C GLY A 10 3.24 -1.85 -8.43
N PHE A 11 2.96 -1.20 -9.56
CA PHE A 11 3.47 -1.63 -10.88
C PHE A 11 4.99 -1.48 -10.96
N VAL A 12 5.56 -0.43 -10.35
CA VAL A 12 7.04 -0.27 -10.25
C VAL A 12 7.65 -1.38 -9.41
N VAL A 13 7.03 -1.71 -8.28
CA VAL A 13 7.45 -2.84 -7.43
C VAL A 13 7.43 -4.15 -8.24
N ALA A 14 6.32 -4.45 -8.91
CA ALA A 14 6.14 -5.68 -9.67
C ALA A 14 7.23 -5.85 -10.75
N ARG A 15 7.48 -4.81 -11.58
CA ARG A 15 8.54 -4.90 -12.60
C ARG A 15 9.92 -5.06 -11.99
N THR A 16 10.18 -4.42 -10.85
CA THR A 16 11.47 -4.49 -10.17
C THR A 16 11.71 -5.90 -9.62
N LEU A 17 10.70 -6.53 -9.03
CA LEU A 17 10.75 -7.91 -8.57
C LEU A 17 11.01 -8.87 -9.74
N LYS A 18 10.28 -8.72 -10.84
CA LYS A 18 10.48 -9.52 -12.06
C LYS A 18 11.91 -9.39 -12.60
N GLN A 19 12.46 -8.17 -12.65
CA GLN A 19 13.82 -7.93 -13.10
C GLN A 19 14.88 -8.59 -12.19
N ARG A 20 14.53 -8.82 -10.94
CA ARG A 20 15.36 -9.54 -9.96
C ARG A 20 15.14 -11.05 -9.94
N GLY A 21 14.32 -11.57 -10.86
CA GLY A 21 14.05 -12.99 -10.99
C GLY A 21 13.02 -13.54 -9.98
N VAL A 22 12.27 -12.66 -9.31
CA VAL A 22 11.17 -13.06 -8.42
C VAL A 22 9.94 -13.33 -9.27
N GLU A 23 9.32 -14.50 -9.09
CA GLU A 23 8.03 -14.82 -9.72
C GLU A 23 6.97 -13.89 -9.13
N THR A 24 6.27 -13.19 -10.01
CA THR A 24 5.38 -12.09 -9.61
C THR A 24 4.17 -12.06 -10.51
N GLU A 25 2.98 -12.00 -9.90
CA GLU A 25 1.71 -11.75 -10.58
C GLU A 25 1.13 -10.39 -10.15
N VAL A 26 0.39 -9.76 -11.05
CA VAL A 26 -0.20 -8.44 -10.79
C VAL A 26 -1.71 -8.52 -10.96
N PHE A 27 -2.42 -8.14 -9.89
CA PHE A 27 -3.86 -8.01 -9.85
C PHE A 27 -4.23 -6.54 -9.71
N VAL A 28 -5.08 -6.03 -10.60
CA VAL A 28 -5.63 -4.67 -10.54
C VAL A 28 -7.04 -4.72 -9.99
N ILE A 29 -7.27 -4.02 -8.90
CA ILE A 29 -8.59 -3.94 -8.28
C ILE A 29 -9.38 -2.80 -8.91
N GLY A 30 -10.37 -3.18 -9.71
CA GLY A 30 -11.16 -2.32 -10.58
C GLY A 30 -10.81 -2.52 -12.05
N THR A 31 -11.29 -1.63 -12.90
CA THR A 31 -11.17 -1.73 -14.35
C THR A 31 -9.85 -1.11 -14.84
N ILE A 32 -9.09 -1.87 -15.62
CA ILE A 32 -7.78 -1.43 -16.16
C ILE A 32 -7.93 -0.18 -17.07
N SER A 33 -9.05 -0.04 -17.77
CA SER A 33 -9.29 1.15 -18.62
C SER A 33 -9.40 2.46 -17.84
N ASP A 34 -9.70 2.40 -16.54
CA ASP A 34 -9.86 3.56 -15.68
C ASP A 34 -8.53 4.05 -15.07
N ILE A 35 -7.44 3.36 -15.38
CA ILE A 35 -6.11 3.76 -14.90
C ILE A 35 -5.60 4.88 -15.80
N GLU A 36 -5.21 6.00 -15.19
CA GLU A 36 -4.75 7.21 -15.88
C GLU A 36 -3.38 7.68 -15.36
N GLY A 37 -2.85 8.74 -15.95
CA GLY A 37 -1.66 9.44 -15.47
C GLY A 37 -0.39 8.58 -15.41
N ASP A 38 0.37 8.74 -14.33
CA ASP A 38 1.63 8.02 -14.14
C ASP A 38 1.42 6.52 -13.82
N ALA A 39 0.31 6.16 -13.18
CA ALA A 39 -0.08 4.76 -12.99
C ALA A 39 -0.28 4.07 -14.34
N ARG A 40 -0.93 4.74 -15.31
CA ARG A 40 -1.11 4.22 -16.67
C ARG A 40 0.22 3.97 -17.38
N ARG A 41 1.16 4.91 -17.27
CA ARG A 41 2.50 4.76 -17.85
C ARG A 41 3.23 3.54 -17.27
N ASN A 42 3.17 3.35 -15.96
CA ASN A 42 3.79 2.20 -15.30
C ASN A 42 3.13 0.88 -15.68
N LEU A 43 1.81 0.85 -15.85
CA LEU A 43 1.08 -0.30 -16.37
C LEU A 43 1.50 -0.66 -17.80
N GLU A 44 1.65 0.34 -18.68
CA GLU A 44 2.09 0.12 -20.06
C GLU A 44 3.51 -0.47 -20.13
N ILE A 45 4.40 -0.05 -19.22
CA ILE A 45 5.73 -0.63 -19.09
C ILE A 45 5.65 -2.12 -18.71
N LEU A 46 4.74 -2.53 -17.82
CA LEU A 46 4.52 -3.95 -17.51
C LEU A 46 4.14 -4.74 -18.76
N GLY A 47 3.24 -4.20 -19.59
CA GLY A 47 2.86 -4.80 -20.86
C GLY A 47 4.05 -4.95 -21.82
N GLN A 48 4.92 -3.94 -21.92
CA GLN A 48 6.11 -3.96 -22.78
C GLN A 48 7.14 -5.03 -22.37
N ILE A 49 7.24 -5.32 -21.07
CA ILE A 49 8.13 -6.39 -20.58
C ILE A 49 7.45 -7.78 -20.51
N GLY A 50 6.25 -7.90 -21.10
CA GLY A 50 5.49 -9.14 -21.15
C GLY A 50 5.04 -9.63 -19.77
N MET A 51 4.66 -8.73 -18.87
CA MET A 51 4.10 -9.07 -17.57
C MET A 51 2.56 -8.99 -17.64
N PRO A 52 1.86 -10.14 -17.52
CA PRO A 52 0.41 -10.13 -17.53
C PRO A 52 -0.14 -9.42 -16.31
N VAL A 53 -1.28 -8.77 -16.49
CA VAL A 53 -2.03 -8.11 -15.42
C VAL A 53 -3.45 -8.64 -15.44
N VAL A 54 -3.92 -9.10 -14.28
CA VAL A 54 -5.26 -9.64 -14.08
C VAL A 54 -6.17 -8.55 -13.54
N GLU A 55 -7.33 -8.37 -14.19
CA GLU A 55 -8.35 -7.42 -13.73
C GLU A 55 -9.30 -8.08 -12.73
N ILE A 56 -9.51 -7.45 -11.59
CA ILE A 56 -10.47 -7.84 -10.55
C ILE A 56 -11.51 -6.72 -10.45
N ALA A 57 -12.54 -6.78 -11.28
CA ALA A 57 -13.52 -5.72 -11.41
C ALA A 57 -14.70 -5.86 -10.43
N ASP A 58 -14.97 -7.07 -9.92
CA ASP A 58 -16.12 -7.41 -9.11
C ASP A 58 -15.83 -8.61 -8.17
N ASP A 59 -16.78 -8.92 -7.28
CA ASP A 59 -16.68 -10.03 -6.34
C ASP A 59 -16.53 -11.38 -7.04
N GLN A 60 -17.14 -11.57 -8.22
CA GLN A 60 -17.03 -12.82 -8.97
C GLN A 60 -15.61 -13.03 -9.50
N SER A 61 -14.98 -12.00 -10.04
CA SER A 61 -13.58 -12.05 -10.49
C SER A 61 -12.62 -12.23 -9.30
N TRP A 62 -12.94 -11.66 -8.13
CA TRP A 62 -12.20 -11.90 -6.89
C TRP A 62 -12.27 -13.38 -6.47
N GLU A 63 -13.46 -13.94 -6.35
CA GLU A 63 -13.65 -15.36 -5.98
C GLU A 63 -12.90 -16.32 -6.92
N LEU A 64 -12.90 -16.01 -8.22
CA LEU A 64 -12.20 -16.82 -9.23
C LEU A 64 -10.68 -16.89 -8.98
N HIS A 65 -10.08 -15.79 -8.51
CA HIS A 65 -8.63 -15.70 -8.34
C HIS A 65 -8.15 -15.91 -6.89
N TYR A 66 -9.06 -15.92 -5.92
CA TYR A 66 -8.73 -16.04 -4.50
C TYR A 66 -7.89 -17.28 -4.18
N SER A 67 -8.23 -18.44 -4.77
CA SER A 67 -7.46 -19.67 -4.55
C SER A 67 -6.03 -19.61 -5.09
N ALA A 68 -5.80 -18.89 -6.20
CA ALA A 68 -4.46 -18.68 -6.73
C ALA A 68 -3.66 -17.75 -5.80
N ILE A 69 -4.30 -16.66 -5.33
CA ILE A 69 -3.68 -15.70 -4.42
C ILE A 69 -3.25 -16.36 -3.12
N SER A 70 -4.01 -17.30 -2.58
CA SER A 70 -3.66 -18.04 -1.37
C SER A 70 -2.43 -18.95 -1.50
N GLY A 71 -1.92 -19.14 -2.70
CA GLY A 71 -0.71 -19.94 -2.98
C GLY A 71 0.60 -19.14 -3.00
N PHE A 72 0.57 -17.81 -2.86
CA PHE A 72 1.78 -16.98 -2.86
C PHE A 72 2.44 -16.94 -1.47
N ASP A 73 3.75 -16.64 -1.45
CA ASP A 73 4.53 -16.51 -0.23
C ASP A 73 4.38 -15.13 0.42
N ILE A 74 4.09 -14.09 -0.39
CA ILE A 74 3.97 -12.68 0.03
C ILE A 74 2.92 -11.99 -0.82
N ILE A 75 2.14 -11.12 -0.20
CA ILE A 75 1.24 -10.19 -0.89
C ILE A 75 1.79 -8.78 -0.77
N VAL A 76 1.81 -8.03 -1.87
CA VAL A 76 2.11 -6.60 -1.88
C VAL A 76 0.79 -5.84 -2.03
N ASP A 77 0.38 -5.15 -0.99
CA ASP A 77 -0.77 -4.24 -0.99
C ASP A 77 -0.35 -2.87 -1.51
N ALA A 78 -0.79 -2.57 -2.71
CA ALA A 78 -0.65 -1.27 -3.36
C ALA A 78 -1.99 -0.81 -3.96
N ILE A 79 -3.08 -1.00 -3.21
CA ILE A 79 -4.43 -0.71 -3.71
C ILE A 79 -4.76 0.76 -3.46
N LEU A 80 -4.75 1.20 -2.20
CA LEU A 80 -5.05 2.57 -1.80
C LEU A 80 -3.95 3.08 -0.86
N GLY A 81 -3.47 4.30 -1.10
CA GLY A 81 -2.54 5.01 -0.21
C GLY A 81 -3.24 6.15 0.53
N THR A 82 -2.62 7.33 0.58
CA THR A 82 -3.09 8.51 1.34
C THR A 82 -4.45 9.07 0.91
N GLY A 83 -5.02 8.61 -0.21
CA GLY A 83 -6.29 9.10 -0.74
C GLY A 83 -7.55 8.58 -0.04
N VAL A 84 -7.44 7.66 0.91
CA VAL A 84 -8.58 7.07 1.63
C VAL A 84 -9.16 8.07 2.63
N LYS A 85 -10.46 8.37 2.50
CA LYS A 85 -11.19 9.29 3.41
C LYS A 85 -12.47 8.70 3.98
N VAL A 86 -12.85 7.53 3.50
CA VAL A 86 -14.09 6.83 3.88
C VAL A 86 -13.80 5.36 4.10
N PRO A 87 -14.60 4.64 4.91
CA PRO A 87 -14.46 3.20 5.08
C PRO A 87 -14.49 2.45 3.75
N LEU A 88 -13.78 1.33 3.68
CA LEU A 88 -13.90 0.41 2.56
C LEU A 88 -15.30 -0.16 2.49
N VAL A 89 -15.84 -0.30 1.27
CA VAL A 89 -17.15 -0.90 1.02
C VAL A 89 -17.09 -1.85 -0.19
N GLY A 90 -18.04 -2.78 -0.26
CA GLY A 90 -18.16 -3.74 -1.37
C GLY A 90 -16.89 -4.55 -1.56
N LEU A 91 -16.48 -4.73 -2.83
CA LEU A 91 -15.31 -5.53 -3.21
C LEU A 91 -14.05 -5.21 -2.38
N LEU A 92 -13.76 -3.93 -2.13
CA LEU A 92 -12.57 -3.54 -1.35
C LEU A 92 -12.63 -4.01 0.10
N GLN A 93 -13.80 -3.97 0.71
CA GLN A 93 -14.02 -4.47 2.07
C GLN A 93 -13.86 -5.99 2.13
N THR A 94 -14.51 -6.71 1.20
CA THR A 94 -14.41 -8.17 1.09
C THR A 94 -12.95 -8.59 0.89
N LEU A 95 -12.26 -7.94 -0.04
CA LEU A 95 -10.87 -8.23 -0.37
C LEU A 95 -9.94 -8.00 0.84
N ALA A 96 -10.11 -6.91 1.57
CA ALA A 96 -9.28 -6.64 2.76
C ALA A 96 -9.50 -7.71 3.84
N ALA A 97 -10.76 -8.08 4.13
CA ALA A 97 -11.08 -9.12 5.09
C ALA A 97 -10.53 -10.50 4.67
N ASP A 98 -10.65 -10.84 3.39
CA ASP A 98 -10.16 -12.11 2.86
C ASP A 98 -8.63 -12.19 2.90
N ILE A 99 -7.92 -11.12 2.52
CA ILE A 99 -6.45 -11.06 2.59
C ILE A 99 -5.98 -11.20 4.04
N ASN A 100 -6.62 -10.49 4.99
CA ASN A 100 -6.29 -10.62 6.41
C ASN A 100 -6.54 -12.04 6.94
N GLY A 101 -7.51 -12.77 6.36
CA GLY A 101 -7.78 -14.18 6.66
C GLY A 101 -6.73 -15.16 6.12
N LEU A 102 -5.86 -14.75 5.19
CA LEU A 102 -4.77 -15.58 4.70
C LEU A 102 -3.58 -15.55 5.67
N ALA A 103 -2.94 -16.69 5.85
CA ALA A 103 -1.69 -16.79 6.64
C ALA A 103 -0.46 -16.37 5.80
N ILE A 104 -0.59 -15.30 5.00
CA ILE A 104 0.43 -14.79 4.08
C ILE A 104 0.83 -13.40 4.55
N PRO A 105 2.14 -13.12 4.75
CA PRO A 105 2.57 -11.79 5.14
C PRO A 105 2.26 -10.77 4.04
N VAL A 106 1.73 -9.62 4.46
CA VAL A 106 1.42 -8.50 3.56
C VAL A 106 2.46 -7.40 3.72
N VAL A 107 2.96 -6.89 2.61
CA VAL A 107 3.79 -5.69 2.55
C VAL A 107 2.98 -4.56 1.92
N SER A 108 2.64 -3.53 2.70
CA SER A 108 1.87 -2.39 2.19
C SER A 108 2.78 -1.28 1.67
N VAL A 109 2.42 -0.75 0.50
CA VAL A 109 3.04 0.42 -0.12
C VAL A 109 2.34 1.67 0.38
N ASP A 110 3.10 2.55 0.99
CA ASP A 110 2.71 3.83 1.58
C ASP A 110 1.82 3.72 2.82
N LEU A 111 0.65 3.11 2.72
CA LEU A 111 -0.29 2.85 3.81
C LEU A 111 -1.02 1.52 3.57
N PRO A 112 -1.31 0.74 4.62
CA PRO A 112 -2.27 -0.35 4.51
C PRO A 112 -3.61 0.14 3.97
N THR A 113 -4.10 -0.54 2.94
CA THR A 113 -5.38 -0.19 2.31
C THR A 113 -6.51 -0.23 3.34
N GLY A 114 -7.26 0.86 3.42
CA GLY A 114 -8.34 1.07 4.40
C GLY A 114 -8.01 2.07 5.51
N LEU A 115 -6.73 2.37 5.74
CA LEU A 115 -6.33 3.42 6.68
C LEU A 115 -6.39 4.81 6.04
N SER A 116 -6.82 5.81 6.79
CA SER A 116 -6.78 7.22 6.39
C SER A 116 -5.46 7.86 6.83
N ALA A 117 -4.76 8.55 5.94
CA ALA A 117 -3.53 9.28 6.29
C ALA A 117 -3.76 10.39 7.33
N ASP A 118 -4.97 10.92 7.42
CA ASP A 118 -5.34 12.08 8.22
C ASP A 118 -5.95 11.71 9.59
N SER A 119 -6.13 10.41 9.88
CA SER A 119 -6.72 9.93 11.13
C SER A 119 -5.99 8.70 11.65
N HIS A 120 -5.96 8.54 12.95
CA HIS A 120 -5.52 7.30 13.61
C HIS A 120 -6.67 6.34 13.93
N ASP A 121 -7.92 6.70 13.57
CA ASP A 121 -9.07 5.82 13.73
C ASP A 121 -9.15 4.82 12.58
N VAL A 122 -9.59 3.61 12.88
CA VAL A 122 -9.90 2.57 11.90
C VAL A 122 -11.42 2.55 11.70
N ALA A 123 -11.87 3.05 10.56
CA ALA A 123 -13.29 3.26 10.30
C ALA A 123 -13.99 2.06 9.62
N GLY A 124 -13.43 0.87 9.68
CA GLY A 124 -13.94 -0.34 9.04
C GLY A 124 -12.82 -1.33 8.81
N GLU A 125 -12.92 -2.14 7.75
CA GLU A 125 -11.85 -3.05 7.36
C GLU A 125 -10.62 -2.28 6.87
N ALA A 126 -9.43 -2.76 7.25
CA ALA A 126 -8.16 -2.32 6.73
C ALA A 126 -7.21 -3.51 6.63
N ILE A 127 -6.29 -3.49 5.70
CA ILE A 127 -5.25 -4.52 5.57
C ILE A 127 -4.38 -4.52 6.84
N GLU A 128 -4.06 -5.72 7.32
CA GLU A 128 -3.10 -5.97 8.39
C GLU A 128 -1.74 -6.31 7.78
N ALA A 129 -0.89 -5.30 7.65
CA ALA A 129 0.44 -5.49 7.07
C ALA A 129 1.42 -6.07 8.09
N ALA A 130 2.31 -6.97 7.63
CA ALA A 130 3.49 -7.36 8.38
C ALA A 130 4.59 -6.28 8.29
N LEU A 131 4.61 -5.54 7.19
CA LEU A 131 5.54 -4.45 6.93
C LEU A 131 4.84 -3.37 6.10
N THR A 132 5.04 -2.11 6.46
CA THR A 132 4.64 -0.97 5.63
C THR A 132 5.88 -0.17 5.21
N VAL A 133 6.02 0.06 3.90
CA VAL A 133 7.02 0.97 3.35
C VAL A 133 6.33 2.28 3.01
N THR A 134 6.41 3.25 3.91
CA THR A 134 5.78 4.56 3.75
C THR A 134 6.74 5.57 3.13
N MET A 135 6.23 6.49 2.32
CA MET A 135 7.06 7.39 1.51
C MET A 135 7.21 8.77 2.16
N GLY A 136 8.45 9.26 2.25
CA GLY A 136 8.81 10.61 2.69
C GLY A 136 8.68 10.86 4.18
N ALA A 137 7.52 10.57 4.79
CA ALA A 137 7.30 10.71 6.22
C ALA A 137 6.26 9.70 6.74
N PRO A 138 6.30 9.31 8.02
CA PRO A 138 5.26 8.50 8.64
C PRO A 138 3.92 9.25 8.62
N LYS A 139 2.82 8.51 8.37
CA LYS A 139 1.46 9.05 8.46
C LYS A 139 0.88 8.74 9.84
N LEU A 140 -0.11 9.52 10.28
CA LEU A 140 -0.73 9.39 11.61
C LEU A 140 -1.12 7.95 11.98
N PRO A 141 -1.79 7.17 11.10
CA PRO A 141 -2.23 5.82 11.44
C PRO A 141 -1.08 4.82 11.62
N LEU A 142 0.12 5.13 11.14
CA LEU A 142 1.29 4.25 11.32
C LEU A 142 2.00 4.46 12.66
N VAL A 143 1.64 5.49 13.41
CA VAL A 143 2.36 5.89 14.64
C VAL A 143 1.45 6.11 15.84
N LEU A 144 0.14 6.15 15.66
CA LEU A 144 -0.83 6.40 16.72
C LEU A 144 -1.86 5.27 16.84
N PRO A 145 -2.16 4.81 18.09
CA PRO A 145 -3.19 3.84 18.35
C PRO A 145 -4.60 4.42 18.06
N PRO A 146 -5.57 3.59 17.64
CA PRO A 146 -5.45 2.14 17.48
C PRO A 146 -4.95 1.66 16.11
N ALA A 147 -4.74 2.53 15.14
CA ALA A 147 -4.45 2.16 13.74
C ALA A 147 -3.05 1.59 13.52
N GLU A 148 -2.07 1.92 14.38
CA GLU A 148 -0.67 1.52 14.20
C GLU A 148 -0.47 0.00 14.13
N ILE A 149 -1.36 -0.78 14.74
CA ILE A 149 -1.28 -2.25 14.70
C ILE A 149 -1.42 -2.80 13.28
N HIS A 150 -2.10 -2.09 12.39
CA HIS A 150 -2.26 -2.49 10.99
C HIS A 150 -1.00 -2.25 10.15
N GLY A 151 -0.10 -1.39 10.60
CA GLY A 151 1.11 -1.03 9.87
C GLY A 151 2.23 -2.07 9.92
N GLY A 152 2.20 -2.96 10.92
CA GLY A 152 3.31 -3.86 11.20
C GLY A 152 4.61 -3.11 11.46
N ASP A 153 5.74 -3.65 11.00
CA ASP A 153 7.00 -2.90 10.98
C ASP A 153 6.91 -1.75 9.96
N VAL A 154 7.39 -0.56 10.33
CA VAL A 154 7.29 0.61 9.45
C VAL A 154 8.68 1.06 9.00
N ILE A 155 8.88 1.13 7.68
CA ILE A 155 10.07 1.70 7.04
C ILE A 155 9.66 2.98 6.33
N VAL A 156 10.36 4.08 6.61
CA VAL A 156 10.19 5.34 5.89
C VAL A 156 11.19 5.38 4.72
N ALA A 157 10.67 5.33 3.50
CA ALA A 157 11.48 5.47 2.31
C ALA A 157 11.74 6.95 2.01
N ASP A 158 13.02 7.30 1.86
CA ASP A 158 13.41 8.61 1.35
C ASP A 158 13.07 8.69 -0.15
N ILE A 159 12.24 9.65 -0.51
CA ILE A 159 11.84 9.93 -1.90
C ILE A 159 12.41 11.27 -2.39
N GLY A 160 13.42 11.81 -1.72
CA GLY A 160 14.11 13.04 -2.10
C GLY A 160 13.38 14.33 -1.73
N ILE A 161 12.47 14.30 -0.74
CA ILE A 161 11.85 15.53 -0.21
C ILE A 161 12.86 16.21 0.73
N PRO A 162 13.30 17.45 0.43
CA PRO A 162 14.21 18.17 1.32
C PRO A 162 13.61 18.35 2.73
N SER A 163 14.45 18.20 3.75
CA SER A 163 14.03 18.35 5.16
C SER A 163 13.42 19.73 5.46
N GLU A 164 13.90 20.76 4.76
CA GLU A 164 13.43 22.15 4.88
C GLU A 164 11.97 22.28 4.40
N VAL A 165 11.56 21.49 3.40
CA VAL A 165 10.17 21.46 2.93
C VAL A 165 9.27 20.86 4.02
N ILE A 166 9.68 19.74 4.63
CA ILE A 166 8.91 19.08 5.68
C ILE A 166 8.81 19.97 6.91
N SER A 167 9.93 20.55 7.36
CA SER A 167 9.96 21.43 8.54
C SER A 167 9.27 22.77 8.34
N GLY A 168 9.14 23.23 7.09
CA GLY A 168 8.44 24.45 6.72
C GLY A 168 6.93 24.33 6.57
N LEU A 169 6.37 23.12 6.69
CA LEU A 169 4.92 22.91 6.62
C LEU A 169 4.23 23.56 7.82
N SER A 170 3.17 24.33 7.53
CA SER A 170 2.32 24.92 8.57
C SER A 170 1.35 23.87 9.14
N GLY A 171 1.17 23.82 10.44
CA GLY A 171 0.23 22.92 11.12
C GLY A 171 0.83 22.24 12.35
N PRO A 172 0.06 21.40 13.04
CA PRO A 172 0.57 20.63 14.15
C PRO A 172 1.66 19.67 13.69
N GLN A 173 2.80 19.69 14.35
CA GLN A 173 3.91 18.77 14.08
C GLN A 173 3.92 17.70 15.17
N ILE A 174 3.92 16.44 14.74
CA ILE A 174 4.10 15.29 15.62
C ILE A 174 5.51 14.74 15.33
N ALA A 175 6.35 14.70 16.36
CA ALA A 175 7.67 14.11 16.27
C ALA A 175 7.69 12.73 16.92
N LEU A 176 8.16 11.73 16.17
CA LEU A 176 8.38 10.40 16.71
C LEU A 176 9.67 10.39 17.54
N ILE A 177 9.59 9.99 18.80
CA ILE A 177 10.76 9.82 19.65
C ILE A 177 11.39 8.46 19.33
N THR A 178 12.54 8.47 18.68
CA THR A 178 13.31 7.26 18.40
C THR A 178 14.39 7.03 19.45
N ARG A 179 14.87 5.77 19.57
CA ARG A 179 16.01 5.45 20.46
C ARG A 179 17.26 6.25 20.10
N GLU A 180 17.48 6.51 18.81
CA GLU A 180 18.61 7.30 18.32
C GLU A 180 18.47 8.77 18.68
N GLY A 181 17.24 9.34 18.55
CA GLY A 181 16.94 10.70 18.96
C GLY A 181 17.19 10.92 20.46
N VAL A 182 16.82 9.95 21.31
CA VAL A 182 17.08 10.03 22.75
C VAL A 182 18.57 9.91 23.06
N ARG A 183 19.32 9.03 22.39
CA ARG A 183 20.78 8.90 22.59
C ARG A 183 21.57 10.16 22.24
N GLY A 184 21.07 10.98 21.33
CA GLY A 184 21.67 12.26 20.97
C GLY A 184 21.41 13.39 21.97
N LEU A 185 20.52 13.17 22.98
CA LEU A 185 20.18 14.13 24.01
C LEU A 185 20.88 13.88 25.36
N ILE A 186 21.55 12.73 25.49
CA ILE A 186 22.33 12.30 26.67
C ILE A 186 23.83 12.32 26.31
#